data_2cbfbc58d2439217b159797cb6cc121a
#
_entry.id   2cbfbc58d2439217b159797cb6cc121a
#
_cell.length_a   1.000
_cell.length_b   1.000
_cell.length_c   1.000
_cell.angle_alpha   90.00
_cell.angle_beta   90.00
_cell.angle_gamma   90.00
#
_symmetry.space_group_name_H-M   'P 1'
#
loop_
_entity.id
_entity.type
_entity.pdbx_description
1 polymer ?
#
loop_
_entity_poly.entity_id
_entity_poly.type
_entity_poly.pdbx_seq_one_letter_code
_entity_poly.pdbx_strand_id
1 'polypeptide(L)'
;MIEKLIFYMGYPFVRYALIVGVLIALCSSLLGVTLVLKRFSFIGDGLSHVAFGAMAVASVLNITNNMLFILPVTVVCAILLLRTGQNTKIKGDAAIAMISVGALAIGYLLMNVFATGPNLSGDVCTTLFGSTSILTLKIEQVWLCVVLSVVVVVLFIVFYHKIFCVTFDETFAKATGIRADRYNLLIAVITALIIVLAMNLVGSLLISALVIFPALSAMRIFKIFFSVTVCSVVLSVCCAISGMLLSILAGTPVGSTIVAADIVAFLICCMIEKIAGGK
;
A
#
# COMPACT_ATOMS: atom_id res chain seq x y z
N MET A 1 17.94 12.77 -23.34
CA MET A 1 17.25 12.26 -22.14
C MET A 1 16.67 13.40 -21.29
N ILE A 2 17.47 14.40 -20.91
CA ILE A 2 17.04 15.53 -20.09
C ILE A 2 15.92 16.34 -20.77
N GLU A 3 16.04 16.62 -22.08
CA GLU A 3 15.00 17.33 -22.83
C GLU A 3 13.65 16.63 -22.84
N LYS A 4 13.64 15.29 -22.98
CA LYS A 4 12.40 14.49 -22.84
C LYS A 4 11.79 14.64 -21.45
N LEU A 5 12.62 14.60 -20.42
CA LEU A 5 12.15 14.74 -19.03
C LEU A 5 11.53 16.12 -18.80
N ILE A 6 12.19 17.19 -19.26
CA ILE A 6 11.67 18.57 -19.16
C ILE A 6 10.35 18.70 -19.92
N PHE A 7 10.26 18.10 -21.11
CA PHE A 7 9.03 18.09 -21.92
C PHE A 7 7.87 17.41 -21.17
N TYR A 8 8.09 16.19 -20.61
CA TYR A 8 7.05 15.47 -19.87
C TYR A 8 6.68 16.15 -18.56
N MET A 9 7.64 16.77 -17.87
CA MET A 9 7.38 17.55 -16.64
C MET A 9 6.54 18.81 -16.89
N GLY A 10 6.43 19.27 -18.14
CA GLY A 10 5.52 20.32 -18.56
C GLY A 10 4.03 19.97 -18.39
N TYR A 11 3.70 18.68 -18.44
CA TYR A 11 2.31 18.23 -18.33
C TYR A 11 1.85 18.14 -16.88
N PRO A 12 0.67 18.70 -16.54
CA PRO A 12 0.14 18.68 -15.15
C PRO A 12 -0.05 17.28 -14.61
N PHE A 13 -0.53 16.33 -15.42
CA PHE A 13 -0.78 14.95 -14.96
C PHE A 13 0.51 14.24 -14.52
N VAL A 14 1.66 14.52 -15.12
CA VAL A 14 2.95 13.94 -14.71
C VAL A 14 3.37 14.47 -13.34
N ARG A 15 3.19 15.76 -13.08
CA ARG A 15 3.46 16.36 -11.77
C ARG A 15 2.54 15.78 -10.69
N TYR A 16 1.26 15.62 -11.00
CA TYR A 16 0.28 15.01 -10.09
C TYR A 16 0.66 13.56 -9.77
N ALA A 17 1.03 12.78 -10.78
CA ALA A 17 1.48 11.41 -10.61
C ALA A 17 2.73 11.30 -9.72
N LEU A 18 3.72 12.18 -9.91
CA LEU A 18 4.92 12.24 -9.07
C LEU A 18 4.59 12.57 -7.62
N ILE A 19 3.77 13.59 -7.38
CA ILE A 19 3.36 13.98 -6.02
C ILE A 19 2.63 12.84 -5.34
N VAL A 20 1.61 12.29 -6.00
CA VAL A 20 0.80 11.19 -5.45
C VAL A 20 1.64 9.94 -5.21
N GLY A 21 2.49 9.55 -6.16
CA GLY A 21 3.35 8.38 -6.02
C GLY A 21 4.33 8.49 -4.85
N VAL A 22 4.95 9.65 -4.66
CA VAL A 22 5.85 9.92 -3.52
C VAL A 22 5.09 9.88 -2.19
N LEU A 23 3.90 10.48 -2.12
CA LEU A 23 3.08 10.49 -0.91
C LEU A 23 2.60 9.09 -0.54
N ILE A 24 2.17 8.30 -1.52
CA ILE A 24 1.77 6.90 -1.31
C ILE A 24 2.97 6.08 -0.85
N ALA A 25 4.14 6.23 -1.48
CA ALA A 25 5.36 5.53 -1.11
C ALA A 25 5.76 5.84 0.34
N LEU A 26 5.69 7.11 0.74
CA LEU A 26 5.97 7.56 2.11
C LEU A 26 5.00 6.92 3.11
N CYS A 27 3.70 7.01 2.87
CA CYS A 27 2.69 6.48 3.79
C CYS A 27 2.71 4.94 3.88
N SER A 28 2.87 4.27 2.74
CA SER A 28 2.92 2.80 2.67
C SER A 28 4.14 2.25 3.40
N SER A 29 5.31 2.88 3.26
CA SER A 29 6.54 2.45 3.93
C SER A 29 6.53 2.71 5.44
N LEU A 30 5.92 3.82 5.90
CA LEU A 30 5.72 4.09 7.34
C LEU A 30 4.91 2.99 8.01
N LEU A 31 3.78 2.61 7.41
CA LEU A 31 2.94 1.52 7.93
C LEU A 31 3.55 0.16 7.67
N GLY A 32 4.28 0.00 6.57
CA GLY A 32 4.93 -1.24 6.16
C GLY A 32 5.81 -1.84 7.24
N VAL A 33 6.64 -1.03 7.90
CA VAL A 33 7.49 -1.48 9.01
C VAL A 33 6.65 -2.08 10.15
N THR A 34 5.56 -1.42 10.53
CA THR A 34 4.66 -1.89 11.58
C THR A 34 3.94 -3.18 11.18
N LEU A 35 3.46 -3.26 9.94
CA LEU A 35 2.71 -4.40 9.42
C LEU A 35 3.61 -5.64 9.25
N VAL A 36 4.82 -5.46 8.73
CA VAL A 36 5.80 -6.53 8.54
C VAL A 36 6.21 -7.11 9.91
N LEU A 37 6.50 -6.27 10.91
CA LEU A 37 6.83 -6.72 12.26
C LEU A 37 5.69 -7.47 12.93
N LYS A 38 4.44 -7.09 12.67
CA LYS A 38 3.24 -7.79 13.14
C LYS A 38 2.91 -9.06 12.36
N ARG A 39 3.69 -9.44 11.37
CA ARG A 39 3.45 -10.58 10.47
C ARG A 39 2.16 -10.46 9.65
N PHE A 40 1.80 -9.24 9.26
CA PHE A 40 0.71 -8.91 8.35
C PHE A 40 1.25 -8.37 7.01
N SER A 41 2.34 -8.96 6.51
CA SER A 41 3.03 -8.49 5.29
C SER A 41 2.11 -8.49 4.07
N PHE A 42 1.23 -9.48 3.95
CA PHE A 42 0.30 -9.62 2.82
C PHE A 42 -0.99 -8.82 2.96
N ILE A 43 -1.15 -7.99 4.00
CA ILE A 43 -2.40 -7.24 4.22
C ILE A 43 -2.66 -6.24 3.09
N GLY A 44 -1.60 -5.68 2.49
CA GLY A 44 -1.69 -4.80 1.33
C GLY A 44 -2.37 -5.47 0.14
N ASP A 45 -1.92 -6.66 -0.20
CA ASP A 45 -2.49 -7.49 -1.26
C ASP A 45 -3.92 -7.94 -0.92
N GLY A 46 -4.11 -8.46 0.30
CA GLY A 46 -5.43 -8.91 0.76
C GLY A 46 -6.50 -7.83 0.70
N LEU A 47 -6.22 -6.64 1.22
CA LEU A 47 -7.17 -5.54 1.23
C LEU A 47 -7.39 -4.93 -0.15
N SER A 48 -6.39 -4.94 -1.03
CA SER A 48 -6.58 -4.48 -2.41
C SER A 48 -7.53 -5.40 -3.19
N HIS A 49 -7.45 -6.71 -2.98
CA HIS A 49 -8.40 -7.66 -3.57
C HIS A 49 -9.80 -7.55 -2.97
N VAL A 50 -9.92 -7.27 -1.66
CA VAL A 50 -11.20 -6.93 -1.03
C VAL A 50 -11.80 -5.66 -1.63
N ALA A 51 -10.99 -4.62 -1.84
CA ALA A 51 -11.44 -3.38 -2.47
C ALA A 51 -11.90 -3.61 -3.92
N PHE A 52 -11.20 -4.47 -4.67
CA PHE A 52 -11.62 -4.90 -6.01
C PHE A 52 -12.97 -5.65 -5.95
N GLY A 53 -13.13 -6.59 -5.04
CA GLY A 53 -14.39 -7.30 -4.83
C GLY A 53 -15.56 -6.36 -4.48
N ALA A 54 -15.31 -5.40 -3.59
CA ALA A 54 -16.27 -4.36 -3.24
C ALA A 54 -16.62 -3.46 -4.43
N MET A 55 -15.64 -3.12 -5.27
CA MET A 55 -15.86 -2.37 -6.51
C MET A 55 -16.74 -3.16 -7.49
N ALA A 56 -16.50 -4.46 -7.64
CA ALA A 56 -17.32 -5.33 -8.48
C ALA A 56 -18.79 -5.35 -8.02
N VAL A 57 -19.02 -5.49 -6.70
CA VAL A 57 -20.37 -5.42 -6.11
C VAL A 57 -21.01 -4.06 -6.36
N ALA A 58 -20.27 -2.97 -6.14
CA ALA A 58 -20.78 -1.60 -6.37
C ALA A 58 -21.18 -1.38 -7.84
N SER A 59 -20.38 -1.93 -8.78
CA SER A 59 -20.66 -1.85 -10.22
C SER A 59 -21.90 -2.63 -10.61
N VAL A 60 -22.11 -3.83 -10.06
CA VAL A 60 -23.33 -4.63 -10.31
C VAL A 60 -24.58 -3.96 -9.74
N LEU A 61 -24.45 -3.32 -8.57
CA LEU A 61 -25.54 -2.57 -7.94
C LEU A 61 -25.77 -1.18 -8.54
N ASN A 62 -25.00 -0.78 -9.56
CA ASN A 62 -25.04 0.54 -10.20
C ASN A 62 -24.95 1.71 -9.20
N ILE A 63 -24.09 1.58 -8.17
CA ILE A 63 -23.90 2.61 -7.17
C ILE A 63 -23.13 3.78 -7.81
N THR A 64 -23.71 4.97 -7.80
CA THR A 64 -23.16 6.17 -8.46
C THR A 64 -21.83 6.62 -7.89
N ASN A 65 -21.55 6.30 -6.62
CA ASN A 65 -20.35 6.72 -5.91
C ASN A 65 -19.63 5.50 -5.32
N ASN A 66 -18.89 4.78 -6.18
CA ASN A 66 -18.20 3.53 -5.81
C ASN A 66 -17.31 3.66 -4.57
N MET A 67 -16.63 4.81 -4.40
CA MET A 67 -15.76 5.08 -3.26
C MET A 67 -16.46 5.01 -1.91
N LEU A 68 -17.72 5.52 -1.82
CA LEU A 68 -18.51 5.47 -0.58
C LEU A 68 -18.88 4.04 -0.17
N PHE A 69 -18.86 3.09 -1.09
CA PHE A 69 -19.10 1.68 -0.79
C PHE A 69 -17.82 0.90 -0.56
N ILE A 70 -16.79 1.09 -1.40
CA ILE A 70 -15.51 0.38 -1.33
C ILE A 70 -14.81 0.64 0.00
N LEU A 71 -14.76 1.91 0.43
CA LEU A 71 -13.99 2.32 1.59
C LEU A 71 -14.53 1.69 2.90
N PRO A 72 -15.83 1.76 3.25
CA PRO A 72 -16.33 1.11 4.45
C PRO A 72 -16.15 -0.41 4.45
N VAL A 73 -16.39 -1.07 3.31
CA VAL A 73 -16.21 -2.52 3.18
C VAL A 73 -14.76 -2.91 3.45
N THR A 74 -13.81 -2.21 2.84
CA THR A 74 -12.38 -2.47 3.02
C THR A 74 -11.93 -2.18 4.45
N VAL A 75 -12.41 -1.10 5.07
CA VAL A 75 -12.13 -0.77 6.48
C VAL A 75 -12.66 -1.85 7.42
N VAL A 76 -13.89 -2.31 7.23
CA VAL A 76 -14.46 -3.40 8.03
C VAL A 76 -13.64 -4.68 7.88
N CYS A 77 -13.27 -5.05 6.65
CA CYS A 77 -12.41 -6.22 6.42
C CYS A 77 -11.02 -6.06 7.05
N ALA A 78 -10.41 -4.86 7.00
CA ALA A 78 -9.13 -4.60 7.65
C ALA A 78 -9.20 -4.77 9.17
N ILE A 79 -10.26 -4.26 9.79
CA ILE A 79 -10.52 -4.40 11.23
C ILE A 79 -10.70 -5.89 11.58
N LEU A 80 -11.50 -6.61 10.82
CA LEU A 80 -11.72 -8.03 11.01
C LEU A 80 -10.43 -8.82 10.87
N LEU A 81 -9.63 -8.58 9.83
CA LEU A 81 -8.35 -9.25 9.60
C LEU A 81 -7.36 -9.02 10.76
N LEU A 82 -7.16 -7.76 11.17
CA LEU A 82 -6.23 -7.43 12.24
C LEU A 82 -6.71 -7.92 13.62
N ARG A 83 -8.03 -8.00 13.85
CA ARG A 83 -8.60 -8.50 15.09
C ARG A 83 -8.63 -10.02 15.15
N THR A 84 -8.95 -10.68 14.03
CA THR A 84 -9.06 -12.14 13.96
C THR A 84 -7.69 -12.80 13.91
N GLY A 85 -6.72 -12.21 13.24
CA GLY A 85 -5.36 -12.75 13.11
C GLY A 85 -4.60 -12.89 14.44
N GLN A 86 -5.08 -12.26 15.51
CA GLN A 86 -4.47 -12.35 16.85
C GLN A 86 -5.05 -13.48 17.72
N ASN A 87 -6.30 -13.89 17.49
CA ASN A 87 -7.06 -14.73 18.43
C ASN A 87 -7.50 -16.10 17.90
N THR A 88 -7.18 -16.46 16.65
CA THR A 88 -7.69 -17.69 16.04
C THR A 88 -6.62 -18.75 15.84
N LYS A 89 -7.08 -20.02 15.72
CA LYS A 89 -6.24 -21.16 15.32
C LYS A 89 -5.64 -21.00 13.90
N ILE A 90 -6.14 -20.04 13.12
CA ILE A 90 -5.68 -19.75 11.77
C ILE A 90 -4.65 -18.62 11.86
N LYS A 91 -3.44 -18.85 11.36
CA LYS A 91 -2.38 -17.83 11.31
C LYS A 91 -2.85 -16.65 10.46
N GLY A 92 -2.51 -15.42 10.86
CA GLY A 92 -2.95 -14.18 10.20
C GLY A 92 -2.75 -14.16 8.69
N ASP A 93 -1.60 -14.61 8.19
CA ASP A 93 -1.29 -14.67 6.75
C ASP A 93 -2.22 -15.64 6.00
N ALA A 94 -2.61 -16.78 6.60
CA ALA A 94 -3.55 -17.71 5.97
C ALA A 94 -4.96 -17.10 5.87
N ALA A 95 -5.41 -16.38 6.89
CA ALA A 95 -6.70 -15.68 6.87
C ALA A 95 -6.71 -14.58 5.80
N ILE A 96 -5.62 -13.82 5.68
CA ILE A 96 -5.46 -12.79 4.63
C ILE A 96 -5.52 -13.45 3.26
N ALA A 97 -4.77 -14.54 3.03
CA ALA A 97 -4.75 -15.24 1.76
C ALA A 97 -6.14 -15.78 1.34
N MET A 98 -6.88 -16.37 2.28
CA MET A 98 -8.23 -16.87 2.01
C MET A 98 -9.19 -15.75 1.62
N ILE A 99 -9.19 -14.65 2.36
CA ILE A 99 -10.07 -13.49 2.08
C ILE A 99 -9.66 -12.83 0.77
N SER A 100 -8.35 -12.69 0.51
CA SER A 100 -7.79 -12.14 -0.71
C SER A 100 -8.27 -12.90 -1.96
N VAL A 101 -8.01 -14.20 -1.99
CA VAL A 101 -8.39 -15.06 -3.12
C VAL A 101 -9.90 -15.14 -3.27
N GLY A 102 -10.64 -15.25 -2.17
CA GLY A 102 -12.10 -15.28 -2.17
C GLY A 102 -12.71 -13.98 -2.73
N ALA A 103 -12.23 -12.83 -2.28
CA ALA A 103 -12.71 -11.53 -2.75
C ALA A 103 -12.40 -11.31 -4.25
N LEU A 104 -11.20 -11.69 -4.68
CA LEU A 104 -10.81 -11.62 -6.09
C LEU A 104 -11.67 -12.53 -6.96
N ALA A 105 -11.85 -13.79 -6.56
CA ALA A 105 -12.63 -14.77 -7.31
C ALA A 105 -14.11 -14.35 -7.43
N ILE A 106 -14.73 -13.93 -6.31
CA ILE A 106 -16.12 -13.47 -6.28
C ILE A 106 -16.26 -12.19 -7.10
N GLY A 107 -15.34 -11.24 -6.94
CA GLY A 107 -15.35 -9.98 -7.70
C GLY A 107 -15.25 -10.22 -9.20
N TYR A 108 -14.33 -11.08 -9.64
CA TYR A 108 -14.19 -11.43 -11.04
C TYR A 108 -15.42 -12.17 -11.60
N LEU A 109 -15.98 -13.10 -10.82
CA LEU A 109 -17.18 -13.84 -11.19
C LEU A 109 -18.37 -12.88 -11.35
N LEU A 110 -18.59 -11.97 -10.40
CA LEU A 110 -19.66 -10.98 -10.46
C LEU A 110 -19.54 -10.07 -11.69
N MET A 111 -18.34 -9.58 -11.96
CA MET A 111 -18.11 -8.74 -13.15
C MET A 111 -18.34 -9.52 -14.44
N ASN A 112 -17.96 -10.80 -14.49
CA ASN A 112 -18.12 -11.63 -15.68
C ASN A 112 -19.60 -11.97 -15.97
N VAL A 113 -20.39 -12.24 -14.92
CA VAL A 113 -21.80 -12.66 -15.06
C VAL A 113 -22.73 -11.47 -15.30
N PHE A 114 -22.47 -10.33 -14.65
CA PHE A 114 -23.44 -9.22 -14.61
C PHE A 114 -22.99 -7.98 -15.39
N ALA A 115 -21.70 -7.86 -15.76
CA ALA A 115 -21.27 -6.69 -16.51
C ALA A 115 -21.61 -6.83 -17.99
N THR A 116 -22.24 -5.80 -18.54
CA THR A 116 -22.70 -5.73 -19.93
C THR A 116 -21.69 -5.09 -20.89
N GLY A 117 -20.46 -4.81 -20.43
CA GLY A 117 -19.44 -4.10 -21.20
C GLY A 117 -18.44 -5.02 -21.91
N PRO A 118 -17.90 -4.62 -23.07
CA PRO A 118 -17.03 -5.45 -23.91
C PRO A 118 -15.58 -5.64 -23.41
N ASN A 119 -15.14 -4.96 -22.32
CA ASN A 119 -13.70 -4.90 -21.91
C ASN A 119 -13.43 -5.29 -20.45
N LEU A 120 -14.15 -6.25 -19.90
CA LEU A 120 -13.97 -6.72 -18.52
C LEU A 120 -12.54 -7.12 -18.16
N SER A 121 -11.84 -7.82 -19.04
CA SER A 121 -10.46 -8.23 -18.80
C SER A 121 -9.48 -7.04 -18.74
N GLY A 122 -9.75 -5.99 -19.54
CA GLY A 122 -8.97 -4.76 -19.53
C GLY A 122 -9.14 -3.97 -18.23
N ASP A 123 -10.37 -3.89 -17.72
CA ASP A 123 -10.67 -3.14 -16.49
C ASP A 123 -10.05 -3.82 -15.24
N VAL A 124 -10.03 -5.15 -15.21
CA VAL A 124 -9.35 -5.91 -14.13
C VAL A 124 -7.84 -5.68 -14.17
N CYS A 125 -7.23 -5.80 -15.35
CA CYS A 125 -5.78 -5.56 -15.50
C CYS A 125 -5.41 -4.11 -15.16
N THR A 126 -6.20 -3.12 -15.57
CA THR A 126 -5.92 -1.70 -15.26
C THR A 126 -6.05 -1.41 -13.77
N THR A 127 -7.00 -2.03 -13.08
CA THR A 127 -7.18 -1.88 -11.63
C THR A 127 -6.04 -2.56 -10.84
N LEU A 128 -5.59 -3.73 -11.29
CA LEU A 128 -4.50 -4.45 -10.62
C LEU A 128 -3.12 -3.83 -10.89
N PHE A 129 -2.87 -3.37 -12.11
CA PHE A 129 -1.55 -2.85 -12.53
C PHE A 129 -1.47 -1.32 -12.63
N GLY A 130 -2.57 -0.59 -12.50
CA GLY A 130 -2.61 0.86 -12.37
C GLY A 130 -2.15 1.67 -13.59
N SER A 131 -1.97 1.05 -14.76
CA SER A 131 -1.28 1.66 -15.91
C SER A 131 -1.99 2.87 -16.54
N THR A 132 -3.31 2.98 -16.41
CA THR A 132 -4.11 4.05 -17.03
C THR A 132 -4.64 5.10 -16.05
N SER A 133 -4.78 4.76 -14.78
CA SER A 133 -5.35 5.65 -13.74
C SER A 133 -4.51 6.91 -13.52
N ILE A 134 -3.20 6.83 -13.75
CA ILE A 134 -2.28 7.97 -13.58
C ILE A 134 -2.56 9.09 -14.58
N LEU A 135 -3.02 8.76 -15.80
CA LEU A 135 -3.31 9.74 -16.86
C LEU A 135 -4.61 10.52 -16.61
N THR A 136 -5.51 9.97 -15.79
CA THR A 136 -6.84 10.52 -15.51
C THR A 136 -6.97 11.19 -14.15
N LEU A 137 -5.83 11.42 -13.45
CA LEU A 137 -5.81 12.04 -12.12
C LEU A 137 -6.43 13.43 -12.11
N LYS A 138 -7.50 13.59 -11.32
CA LYS A 138 -8.12 14.87 -11.06
C LYS A 138 -7.43 15.57 -9.90
N ILE A 139 -7.38 16.90 -9.93
CA ILE A 139 -6.77 17.71 -8.88
C ILE A 139 -7.39 17.46 -7.49
N GLU A 140 -8.68 17.13 -7.43
CA GLU A 140 -9.39 16.78 -6.20
C GLU A 140 -8.80 15.52 -5.54
N GLN A 141 -8.44 14.51 -6.34
CA GLN A 141 -7.82 13.27 -5.85
C GLN A 141 -6.41 13.52 -5.33
N VAL A 142 -5.67 14.43 -5.96
CA VAL A 142 -4.33 14.84 -5.49
C VAL A 142 -4.43 15.53 -4.13
N TRP A 143 -5.35 16.48 -3.96
CA TRP A 143 -5.59 17.14 -2.68
C TRP A 143 -6.02 16.18 -1.58
N LEU A 144 -6.91 15.25 -1.91
CA LEU A 144 -7.33 14.22 -0.96
C LEU A 144 -6.15 13.35 -0.52
N CYS A 145 -5.28 12.96 -1.47
CA CYS A 145 -4.07 12.20 -1.17
C CYS A 145 -3.10 13.00 -0.28
N VAL A 146 -2.89 14.29 -0.56
CA VAL A 146 -2.04 15.18 0.25
C VAL A 146 -2.56 15.29 1.68
N VAL A 147 -3.85 15.61 1.84
CA VAL A 147 -4.47 15.74 3.16
C VAL A 147 -4.36 14.43 3.94
N LEU A 148 -4.70 13.31 3.32
CA LEU A 148 -4.61 12.02 3.98
C LEU A 148 -3.18 11.67 4.37
N SER A 149 -2.21 11.90 3.49
CA SER A 149 -0.79 11.66 3.78
C SER A 149 -0.29 12.49 4.95
N VAL A 150 -0.66 13.76 5.02
CA VAL A 150 -0.33 14.61 6.17
C VAL A 150 -0.95 14.06 7.45
N VAL A 151 -2.23 13.69 7.42
CA VAL A 151 -2.91 13.09 8.58
C VAL A 151 -2.20 11.81 9.03
N VAL A 152 -1.85 10.92 8.11
CA VAL A 152 -1.14 9.66 8.42
C VAL A 152 0.21 9.93 9.07
N VAL A 153 1.02 10.83 8.50
CA VAL A 153 2.34 11.18 9.02
C VAL A 153 2.22 11.78 10.41
N VAL A 154 1.29 12.72 10.61
CA VAL A 154 1.04 13.36 11.92
C VAL A 154 0.59 12.31 12.94
N LEU A 155 -0.36 11.45 12.61
CA LEU A 155 -0.82 10.39 13.51
C LEU A 155 0.32 9.42 13.85
N PHE A 156 1.14 9.05 12.87
CA PHE A 156 2.28 8.17 13.10
C PHE A 156 3.30 8.81 14.06
N ILE A 157 3.64 10.10 13.87
CA ILE A 157 4.58 10.83 14.72
C ILE A 157 4.02 10.99 16.14
N VAL A 158 2.77 11.44 16.28
CA VAL A 158 2.12 11.66 17.59
C VAL A 158 2.00 10.36 18.39
N PHE A 159 1.64 9.27 17.71
CA PHE A 159 1.45 7.97 18.37
C PHE A 159 2.66 7.04 18.25
N TYR A 160 3.81 7.51 17.79
CA TYR A 160 5.00 6.73 17.53
C TYR A 160 5.35 5.75 18.65
N HIS A 161 5.48 6.23 19.90
CA HIS A 161 5.84 5.40 21.05
C HIS A 161 4.78 4.33 21.36
N LYS A 162 3.51 4.66 21.19
CA LYS A 162 2.40 3.72 21.42
C LYS A 162 2.28 2.68 20.33
N ILE A 163 2.48 3.10 19.07
CA ILE A 163 2.55 2.19 17.91
C ILE A 163 3.73 1.23 18.09
N PHE A 164 4.89 1.74 18.50
CA PHE A 164 6.06 0.92 18.78
C PHE A 164 5.76 -0.15 19.83
N CYS A 165 5.26 0.24 21.02
CA CYS A 165 4.93 -0.70 22.09
C CYS A 165 3.94 -1.78 21.64
N VAL A 166 2.85 -1.37 20.97
CA VAL A 166 1.81 -2.31 20.49
C VAL A 166 2.31 -3.20 19.35
N THR A 167 3.34 -2.77 18.61
CA THR A 167 3.91 -3.55 17.50
C THR A 167 4.81 -4.66 18.02
N PHE A 168 5.63 -4.41 19.03
CA PHE A 168 6.59 -5.38 19.56
C PHE A 168 5.98 -6.33 20.57
N ASP A 169 5.22 -5.81 21.54
CA ASP A 169 4.61 -6.64 22.59
C ASP A 169 3.26 -6.03 23.00
N GLU A 170 2.21 -6.64 22.49
CA GLU A 170 0.84 -6.21 22.80
C GLU A 170 0.44 -6.56 24.24
N THR A 171 0.97 -7.65 24.81
CA THR A 171 0.69 -8.07 26.17
C THR A 171 1.31 -7.12 27.18
N PHE A 172 2.55 -6.74 26.93
CA PHE A 172 3.26 -5.72 27.72
C PHE A 172 2.58 -4.35 27.59
N ALA A 173 2.18 -3.94 26.37
CA ALA A 173 1.46 -2.70 26.17
C ALA A 173 0.14 -2.65 26.96
N LYS A 174 -0.61 -3.76 27.00
CA LYS A 174 -1.84 -3.88 27.81
C LYS A 174 -1.52 -3.83 29.31
N ALA A 175 -0.46 -4.49 29.75
CA ALA A 175 -0.05 -4.49 31.16
C ALA A 175 0.38 -3.09 31.65
N THR A 176 0.96 -2.26 30.79
CA THR A 176 1.33 -0.86 31.08
C THR A 176 0.16 0.13 30.96
N GLY A 177 -1.07 -0.35 30.75
CA GLY A 177 -2.26 0.49 30.64
C GLY A 177 -2.53 1.09 29.26
N ILE A 178 -1.75 0.73 28.24
CA ILE A 178 -2.00 1.15 26.86
C ILE A 178 -3.16 0.33 26.31
N ARG A 179 -4.17 0.99 25.77
CA ARG A 179 -5.30 0.33 25.11
C ARG A 179 -4.90 -0.17 23.72
N ALA A 180 -4.17 -1.28 23.65
CA ALA A 180 -3.59 -1.85 22.44
C ALA A 180 -4.64 -2.03 21.33
N ASP A 181 -5.87 -2.44 21.66
CA ASP A 181 -6.95 -2.64 20.70
C ASP A 181 -7.30 -1.36 19.92
N ARG A 182 -7.22 -0.19 20.56
CA ARG A 182 -7.47 1.10 19.88
C ARG A 182 -6.38 1.45 18.88
N TYR A 183 -5.12 1.17 19.20
CA TYR A 183 -4.00 1.43 18.29
C TYR A 183 -3.97 0.42 17.15
N ASN A 184 -4.34 -0.82 17.40
CA ASN A 184 -4.55 -1.82 16.36
C ASN A 184 -5.68 -1.40 15.40
N LEU A 185 -6.80 -0.91 15.94
CA LEU A 185 -7.89 -0.35 15.16
C LEU A 185 -7.43 0.85 14.31
N LEU A 186 -6.67 1.76 14.90
CA LEU A 186 -6.13 2.93 14.22
C LEU A 186 -5.22 2.52 13.05
N ILE A 187 -4.30 1.57 13.27
CA ILE A 187 -3.42 1.03 12.22
C ILE A 187 -4.26 0.39 11.11
N ALA A 188 -5.30 -0.40 11.46
CA ALA A 188 -6.19 -1.05 10.50
C ALA A 188 -6.90 -0.04 9.60
N VAL A 189 -7.51 0.98 10.20
CA VAL A 189 -8.25 2.01 9.48
C VAL A 189 -7.35 2.81 8.56
N ILE A 190 -6.19 3.27 9.06
CA ILE A 190 -5.23 4.03 8.26
C ILE A 190 -4.70 3.17 7.11
N THR A 191 -4.38 1.91 7.35
CA THR A 191 -3.91 0.98 6.31
C THR A 191 -4.96 0.79 5.23
N ALA A 192 -6.23 0.56 5.61
CA ALA A 192 -7.32 0.42 4.65
C ALA A 192 -7.53 1.68 3.80
N LEU A 193 -7.49 2.86 4.44
CA LEU A 193 -7.61 4.14 3.74
C LEU A 193 -6.52 4.33 2.69
N ILE A 194 -5.26 4.09 3.07
CA ILE A 194 -4.13 4.21 2.15
C ILE A 194 -4.26 3.21 1.00
N ILE A 195 -4.59 1.95 1.30
CA ILE A 195 -4.70 0.90 0.29
C ILE A 195 -5.80 1.22 -0.73
N VAL A 196 -6.99 1.63 -0.27
CA VAL A 196 -8.12 1.97 -1.17
C VAL A 196 -7.76 3.13 -2.09
N LEU A 197 -7.16 4.20 -1.55
CA LEU A 197 -6.77 5.35 -2.35
C LEU A 197 -5.64 5.00 -3.31
N ALA A 198 -4.61 4.33 -2.82
CA ALA A 198 -3.45 3.97 -3.61
C ALA A 198 -3.79 2.95 -4.70
N MET A 199 -4.68 1.97 -4.44
CA MET A 199 -5.15 1.01 -5.44
C MET A 199 -5.79 1.72 -6.64
N ASN A 200 -6.65 2.70 -6.38
CA ASN A 200 -7.33 3.44 -7.44
C ASN A 200 -6.38 4.34 -8.25
N LEU A 201 -5.28 4.80 -7.66
CA LEU A 201 -4.35 5.74 -8.28
C LEU A 201 -3.16 5.05 -8.95
N VAL A 202 -2.65 3.98 -8.36
CA VAL A 202 -1.35 3.40 -8.76
C VAL A 202 -1.41 1.89 -8.98
N GLY A 203 -2.51 1.25 -8.58
CA GLY A 203 -2.73 -0.19 -8.70
C GLY A 203 -2.32 -1.01 -7.46
N SER A 204 -2.91 -2.20 -7.34
CA SER A 204 -2.76 -3.05 -6.16
C SER A 204 -1.35 -3.63 -5.98
N LEU A 205 -0.72 -4.04 -7.08
CA LEU A 205 0.61 -4.66 -7.08
C LEU A 205 1.68 -3.73 -6.51
N LEU A 206 1.64 -2.44 -6.88
CA LEU A 206 2.61 -1.48 -6.39
C LEU A 206 2.46 -1.22 -4.90
N ILE A 207 1.23 -1.20 -4.37
CA ILE A 207 1.02 -0.95 -2.94
C ILE A 207 1.64 -2.06 -2.10
N SER A 208 1.40 -3.31 -2.48
CA SER A 208 1.97 -4.47 -1.79
C SER A 208 3.48 -4.42 -1.77
N ALA A 209 4.10 -4.05 -2.89
CA ALA A 209 5.54 -3.88 -2.99
C ALA A 209 6.06 -2.76 -2.08
N LEU A 210 5.44 -1.56 -2.11
CA LEU A 210 5.84 -0.40 -1.30
C LEU A 210 5.67 -0.62 0.21
N VAL A 211 4.77 -1.52 0.63
CA VAL A 211 4.63 -1.91 2.04
C VAL A 211 5.73 -2.87 2.46
N ILE A 212 6.08 -3.85 1.61
CA ILE A 212 6.94 -4.98 1.99
C ILE A 212 8.42 -4.67 1.74
N PHE A 213 8.80 -4.31 0.52
CA PHE A 213 10.23 -4.22 0.11
C PHE A 213 11.03 -3.18 0.88
N PRO A 214 10.56 -1.92 1.04
CA PRO A 214 11.34 -0.92 1.78
C PRO A 214 11.52 -1.29 3.26
N ALA A 215 10.46 -1.85 3.88
CA ALA A 215 10.52 -2.28 5.28
C ALA A 215 11.53 -3.42 5.47
N LEU A 216 11.45 -4.47 4.64
CA LEU A 216 12.40 -5.59 4.70
C LEU A 216 13.83 -5.16 4.37
N SER A 217 14.02 -4.25 3.40
CA SER A 217 15.33 -3.71 3.06
C SER A 217 15.97 -2.97 4.23
N ALA A 218 15.18 -2.12 4.90
CA ALA A 218 15.64 -1.35 6.05
C ALA A 218 15.98 -2.25 7.25
N MET A 219 15.22 -3.32 7.48
CA MET A 219 15.46 -4.30 8.55
C MET A 219 16.75 -5.11 8.35
N ARG A 220 17.25 -5.23 7.11
CA ARG A 220 18.55 -5.85 6.84
C ARG A 220 19.74 -5.02 7.34
N ILE A 221 19.59 -3.68 7.28
CA ILE A 221 20.68 -2.75 7.60
C ILE A 221 20.61 -2.29 9.06
N PHE A 222 19.41 -2.00 9.55
CA PHE A 222 19.16 -1.41 10.86
C PHE A 222 18.36 -2.34 11.78
N LYS A 223 18.67 -2.28 13.09
CA LYS A 223 17.98 -3.07 14.12
C LYS A 223 17.11 -2.23 15.06
N ILE A 224 17.27 -0.89 15.01
CA ILE A 224 16.51 0.04 15.85
C ILE A 224 15.27 0.48 15.09
N PHE A 225 14.09 0.40 15.69
CA PHE A 225 12.81 0.70 15.05
C PHE A 225 12.77 2.07 14.37
N PHE A 226 13.31 3.10 15.02
CA PHE A 226 13.38 4.45 14.45
C PHE A 226 14.22 4.47 13.16
N SER A 227 15.42 3.90 13.21
CA SER A 227 16.33 3.86 12.06
C SER A 227 15.76 3.02 10.92
N VAL A 228 15.07 1.90 11.24
CA VAL A 228 14.36 1.07 10.26
C VAL A 228 13.25 1.88 9.59
N THR A 229 12.44 2.59 10.37
CA THR A 229 11.34 3.38 9.85
C THR A 229 11.83 4.52 8.93
N VAL A 230 12.83 5.28 9.37
CA VAL A 230 13.39 6.37 8.56
C VAL A 230 14.04 5.83 7.28
N CYS A 231 14.84 4.77 7.39
CA CYS A 231 15.48 4.14 6.23
C CYS A 231 14.44 3.59 5.24
N SER A 232 13.40 2.93 5.74
CA SER A 232 12.30 2.41 4.92
C SER A 232 11.62 3.52 4.12
N VAL A 233 11.32 4.66 4.76
CA VAL A 233 10.71 5.82 4.09
C VAL A 233 11.64 6.39 3.03
N VAL A 234 12.91 6.59 3.35
CA VAL A 234 13.89 7.13 2.39
C VAL A 234 14.04 6.20 1.19
N LEU A 235 14.21 4.90 1.42
CA LEU A 235 14.31 3.90 0.34
C LEU A 235 13.06 3.92 -0.54
N SER A 236 11.87 3.88 0.05
CA SER A 236 10.59 3.86 -0.67
C SER A 236 10.44 5.11 -1.55
N VAL A 237 10.71 6.29 -1.01
CA VAL A 237 10.63 7.55 -1.77
C VAL A 237 11.66 7.59 -2.89
N CYS A 238 12.90 7.16 -2.64
CA CYS A 238 13.94 7.09 -3.66
C CYS A 238 13.58 6.11 -4.79
N CYS A 239 13.08 4.91 -4.44
CA CYS A 239 12.64 3.91 -5.42
C CYS A 239 11.43 4.39 -6.22
N ALA A 240 10.46 5.06 -5.58
CA ALA A 240 9.32 5.64 -6.26
C ALA A 240 9.73 6.73 -7.26
N ILE A 241 10.57 7.67 -6.85
CA ILE A 241 11.05 8.74 -7.73
C ILE A 241 11.86 8.15 -8.90
N SER A 242 12.85 7.31 -8.61
CA SER A 242 13.70 6.71 -9.64
C SER A 242 12.90 5.81 -10.59
N GLY A 243 11.99 5.00 -10.07
CA GLY A 243 11.12 4.14 -10.86
C GLY A 243 10.17 4.93 -11.78
N MET A 244 9.57 6.01 -11.27
CA MET A 244 8.72 6.90 -12.08
C MET A 244 9.52 7.61 -13.19
N LEU A 245 10.71 8.11 -12.88
CA LEU A 245 11.58 8.75 -13.86
C LEU A 245 12.03 7.77 -14.94
N LEU A 246 12.41 6.55 -14.55
CA LEU A 246 12.78 5.49 -15.50
C LEU A 246 11.59 5.09 -16.38
N SER A 247 10.40 4.97 -15.79
CA SER A 247 9.18 4.67 -16.52
C SER A 247 8.88 5.71 -17.60
N ILE A 248 9.01 7.00 -17.28
CA ILE A 248 8.82 8.10 -18.25
C ILE A 248 9.83 8.04 -19.40
N LEU A 249 11.09 7.70 -19.09
CA LEU A 249 12.16 7.65 -20.11
C LEU A 249 12.05 6.41 -21.00
N ALA A 250 11.71 5.25 -20.41
CA ALA A 250 11.67 3.97 -21.11
C ALA A 250 10.28 3.63 -21.69
N GLY A 251 9.22 4.39 -21.34
CA GLY A 251 7.86 4.10 -21.78
C GLY A 251 7.28 2.82 -21.16
N THR A 252 7.72 2.45 -19.95
CA THR A 252 7.30 1.23 -19.23
C THR A 252 6.16 1.52 -18.25
N PRO A 253 5.38 0.50 -17.84
CA PRO A 253 4.34 0.68 -16.82
C PRO A 253 4.95 1.16 -15.49
N VAL A 254 4.41 2.25 -14.93
CA VAL A 254 4.96 2.92 -13.76
C VAL A 254 5.05 1.99 -12.55
N GLY A 255 3.97 1.26 -12.26
CA GLY A 255 3.91 0.35 -11.10
C GLY A 255 5.01 -0.71 -11.16
N SER A 256 5.13 -1.41 -12.28
CA SER A 256 6.13 -2.48 -12.46
C SER A 256 7.56 -1.95 -12.39
N THR A 257 7.81 -0.74 -12.89
CA THR A 257 9.15 -0.14 -12.87
C THR A 257 9.57 0.27 -11.46
N ILE A 258 8.63 0.77 -10.64
CA ILE A 258 8.89 1.07 -9.22
C ILE A 258 9.16 -0.23 -8.45
N VAL A 259 8.35 -1.28 -8.67
CA VAL A 259 8.58 -2.60 -8.04
C VAL A 259 9.95 -3.16 -8.42
N ALA A 260 10.37 -3.04 -9.69
CA ALA A 260 11.71 -3.45 -10.10
C ALA A 260 12.81 -2.66 -9.37
N ALA A 261 12.63 -1.35 -9.18
CA ALA A 261 13.55 -0.54 -8.39
C ALA A 261 13.61 -0.98 -6.92
N ASP A 262 12.47 -1.30 -6.30
CA ASP A 262 12.38 -1.82 -4.93
C ASP A 262 13.11 -3.17 -4.79
N ILE A 263 12.96 -4.08 -5.76
CA ILE A 263 13.67 -5.37 -5.79
C ILE A 263 15.18 -5.16 -5.86
N VAL A 264 15.64 -4.27 -6.74
CA VAL A 264 17.07 -3.94 -6.86
C VAL A 264 17.60 -3.35 -5.55
N ALA A 265 16.88 -2.42 -4.94
CA ALA A 265 17.23 -1.83 -3.65
C ALA A 265 17.32 -2.90 -2.54
N PHE A 266 16.37 -3.84 -2.49
CA PHE A 266 16.40 -4.96 -1.56
C PHE A 266 17.61 -5.85 -1.74
N LEU A 267 17.95 -6.21 -2.97
CA LEU A 267 19.15 -7.01 -3.27
C LEU A 267 20.44 -6.30 -2.86
N ILE A 268 20.54 -4.99 -3.09
CA ILE A 268 21.67 -4.17 -2.64
C ILE A 268 21.77 -4.20 -1.11
N CYS A 269 20.65 -4.02 -0.40
CA CYS A 269 20.64 -4.09 1.07
C CYS A 269 21.06 -5.45 1.60
N CYS A 270 20.64 -6.55 0.96
CA CYS A 270 21.11 -7.91 1.30
C CYS A 270 22.62 -8.09 1.07
N MET A 271 23.17 -7.52 0.00
CA MET A 271 24.63 -7.56 -0.23
C MET A 271 25.39 -6.76 0.83
N ILE A 272 24.90 -5.57 1.19
CA ILE A 272 25.49 -4.74 2.24
C ILE A 272 25.49 -5.49 3.58
N GLU A 273 24.38 -6.12 3.96
CA GLU A 273 24.28 -6.94 5.18
C GLU A 273 25.33 -8.04 5.19
N LYS A 274 25.48 -8.77 4.07
CA LYS A 274 26.45 -9.86 3.95
C LYS A 274 27.92 -9.37 4.07
N ILE A 275 28.22 -8.21 3.50
CA ILE A 275 29.56 -7.60 3.57
C ILE A 275 29.83 -7.03 4.96
N ALA A 276 28.86 -6.32 5.56
CA ALA A 276 28.99 -5.71 6.87
C ALA A 276 28.84 -6.72 8.03
N GLY A 277 28.06 -7.77 7.87
CA GLY A 277 27.82 -8.83 8.86
C GLY A 277 28.87 -9.94 8.88
N GLY A 278 29.84 -9.91 7.98
CA GLY A 278 31.00 -10.83 7.93
C GLY A 278 32.11 -10.52 8.95
N LYS A 279 31.82 -9.67 9.98
CA LYS A 279 32.70 -9.43 11.12
C LYS A 279 32.13 -10.05 12.39
#